data_3fe13229873e020b7290a3fa5d14c4d6
#
_entry.id   3fe13229873e020b7290a3fa5d14c4d6
#
_cell.length_a   1.000
_cell.length_b   1.000
_cell.length_c   1.000
_cell.angle_alpha   90.00
_cell.angle_beta   90.00
_cell.angle_gamma   90.00
#
_symmetry.space_group_name_H-M   'P 1'
#
loop_
_entity.id
_entity.type
_entity.pdbx_description
1 polymer ?
#
loop_
_entity_poly.entity_id
_entity_poly.type
_entity_poly.pdbx_seq_one_letter_code
_entity_poly.pdbx_strand_id
1 'polypeptide(L)'
;STTNTADPRKTKYYPKFDWPRVENPKIRYGKDGLTLTREAEARSEREIRKAFRTYRHDIAAILIEPIQSEGGDNHFRPEFLRLLRRIADEEEALLIFDEVQTGVGLTGKMWAFQHMGMTPDLIAFGKKMQVCGVFAASRIDEVKDNVFVEPSRIGSTWGGNLTDMVRARRYLEIMAEEDLVGNAARVGKHLLERLHTLAEKFPRLISNVRGLGLMCALDLPSPESR
;
A
#
# COMPACT_ATOMS: atom_id res chain seq x y z
N SER A 1 5.09 -4.51 13.44
CA SER A 1 4.54 -4.14 12.14
C SER A 1 3.03 -4.30 12.15
N THR A 2 2.31 -3.27 11.78
CA THR A 2 0.84 -3.30 11.66
C THR A 2 0.41 -4.03 10.40
N THR A 3 1.16 -3.89 9.31
CA THR A 3 0.99 -4.67 8.08
C THR A 3 1.68 -6.03 8.21
N ASN A 4 1.15 -7.03 7.52
CA ASN A 4 1.66 -8.39 7.62
C ASN A 4 2.80 -8.59 6.62
N THR A 5 3.97 -9.03 7.10
CA THR A 5 5.03 -9.48 6.20
C THR A 5 4.83 -10.94 5.81
N ALA A 6 5.20 -11.30 4.58
CA ALA A 6 5.13 -12.68 4.09
C ALA A 6 6.12 -13.61 4.81
N ASP A 7 7.23 -13.08 5.35
CA ASP A 7 8.23 -13.87 6.06
C ASP A 7 7.97 -13.90 7.57
N PRO A 8 7.48 -15.01 8.13
CA PRO A 8 7.20 -15.12 9.56
C PRO A 8 8.44 -14.98 10.43
N ARG A 9 9.66 -15.20 9.91
CA ARG A 9 10.93 -15.03 10.64
C ARG A 9 11.12 -13.56 11.06
N LYS A 10 10.63 -12.62 10.27
CA LYS A 10 10.72 -11.17 10.55
C LYS A 10 9.83 -10.71 11.71
N THR A 11 8.81 -11.50 12.05
CA THR A 11 7.84 -11.16 13.09
C THR A 11 7.82 -12.11 14.27
N LYS A 12 8.61 -13.19 14.23
CA LYS A 12 8.58 -14.28 15.23
C LYS A 12 8.79 -13.78 16.67
N TYR A 13 9.65 -12.80 16.86
CA TYR A 13 10.06 -12.33 18.19
C TYR A 13 9.48 -10.95 18.55
N TYR A 14 8.58 -10.41 17.72
CA TYR A 14 7.94 -9.14 18.00
C TYR A 14 6.56 -9.34 18.62
N PRO A 15 6.14 -8.46 19.55
CA PRO A 15 4.77 -8.41 20.02
C PRO A 15 3.81 -8.25 18.82
N LYS A 16 2.69 -8.97 18.88
CA LYS A 16 1.64 -8.89 17.86
C LYS A 16 0.35 -8.49 18.54
N PHE A 17 -0.39 -7.62 17.88
CA PHE A 17 -1.76 -7.34 18.27
C PHE A 17 -2.67 -8.42 17.69
N ASP A 18 -3.67 -8.84 18.43
CA ASP A 18 -4.69 -9.79 17.99
C ASP A 18 -5.79 -9.09 17.18
N TRP A 19 -5.36 -8.39 16.13
CA TRP A 19 -6.26 -7.71 15.21
C TRP A 19 -6.78 -8.68 14.16
N PRO A 20 -8.06 -8.55 13.74
CA PRO A 20 -8.59 -9.33 12.63
C PRO A 20 -7.72 -9.19 11.39
N ARG A 21 -7.36 -10.32 10.80
CA ARG A 21 -6.63 -10.39 9.53
C ARG A 21 -7.49 -11.10 8.52
N VAL A 22 -7.51 -10.58 7.30
CA VAL A 22 -8.35 -11.11 6.22
C VAL A 22 -7.49 -11.62 5.07
N GLU A 23 -8.08 -12.45 4.23
CA GLU A 23 -7.41 -12.97 3.03
C GLU A 23 -6.92 -11.79 2.15
N ASN A 24 -5.72 -11.93 1.62
CA ASN A 24 -5.16 -11.01 0.64
C ASN A 24 -5.64 -11.39 -0.77
N PRO A 25 -6.57 -10.62 -1.38
CA PRO A 25 -7.14 -10.95 -2.68
C PRO A 25 -6.29 -10.39 -3.83
N LYS A 26 -4.99 -10.70 -3.81
CA LYS A 26 -4.08 -10.27 -4.88
C LYS A 26 -4.53 -10.72 -6.25
N ILE A 27 -4.21 -9.93 -7.26
CA ILE A 27 -4.47 -10.26 -8.66
C ILE A 27 -3.82 -11.61 -8.99
N ARG A 28 -4.61 -12.52 -9.54
CA ARG A 28 -4.16 -13.78 -10.11
C ARG A 28 -4.04 -13.62 -11.61
N TYR A 29 -3.03 -14.26 -12.20
CA TYR A 29 -2.73 -14.17 -13.62
C TYR A 29 -3.11 -15.48 -14.32
N GLY A 30 -3.08 -15.48 -15.66
CA GLY A 30 -3.44 -16.64 -16.49
C GLY A 30 -4.92 -16.68 -16.88
N LYS A 31 -5.33 -17.78 -17.52
CA LYS A 31 -6.64 -17.91 -18.18
C LYS A 31 -7.83 -17.65 -17.25
N ASP A 32 -7.77 -18.17 -16.02
CA ASP A 32 -8.84 -18.04 -15.02
C ASP A 32 -8.53 -16.98 -13.96
N GLY A 33 -7.46 -16.20 -14.15
CA GLY A 33 -6.92 -15.27 -13.16
C GLY A 33 -7.95 -14.27 -12.67
N LEU A 34 -8.75 -13.68 -13.54
CA LEU A 34 -9.77 -12.71 -13.16
C LEU A 34 -10.88 -13.34 -12.30
N THR A 35 -11.33 -14.55 -12.65
CA THR A 35 -12.35 -15.29 -11.88
C THR A 35 -11.82 -15.60 -10.48
N LEU A 36 -10.62 -16.18 -10.39
CA LEU A 36 -9.97 -16.49 -9.11
C LEU A 36 -9.73 -15.24 -8.25
N THR A 37 -9.38 -14.12 -8.88
CA THR A 37 -9.22 -12.84 -8.17
C THR A 37 -10.55 -12.37 -7.59
N ARG A 38 -11.63 -12.38 -8.36
CA ARG A 38 -12.97 -11.98 -7.89
C ARG A 38 -13.50 -12.87 -6.78
N GLU A 39 -13.24 -14.17 -6.85
CA GLU A 39 -13.59 -15.10 -5.77
C GLU A 39 -12.83 -14.80 -4.47
N ALA A 40 -11.52 -14.49 -4.58
CA ALA A 40 -10.72 -14.08 -3.43
C ALA A 40 -11.20 -12.75 -2.85
N GLU A 41 -11.54 -11.77 -3.69
CA GLU A 41 -12.13 -10.50 -3.26
C GLU A 41 -13.45 -10.71 -2.52
N ALA A 42 -14.31 -11.58 -3.04
CA ALA A 42 -15.58 -11.91 -2.39
C ALA A 42 -15.38 -12.65 -1.04
N ARG A 43 -14.36 -13.50 -0.91
CA ARG A 43 -13.99 -14.10 0.38
C ARG A 43 -13.50 -13.05 1.35
N SER A 44 -12.56 -12.20 0.92
CA SER A 44 -12.02 -11.10 1.73
C SER A 44 -13.13 -10.15 2.22
N GLU A 45 -14.07 -9.77 1.35
CA GLU A 45 -15.23 -8.96 1.74
C GLU A 45 -16.06 -9.63 2.85
N ARG A 46 -16.37 -10.93 2.70
CA ARG A 46 -17.11 -11.67 3.74
C ARG A 46 -16.37 -11.69 5.07
N GLU A 47 -15.06 -11.89 5.06
CA GLU A 47 -14.22 -11.89 6.25
C GLU A 47 -14.20 -10.51 6.92
N ILE A 48 -14.03 -9.43 6.15
CA ILE A 48 -14.08 -8.05 6.65
C ILE A 48 -15.43 -7.79 7.32
N ARG A 49 -16.54 -8.04 6.62
CA ARG A 49 -17.89 -7.83 7.16
C ARG A 49 -18.17 -8.71 8.39
N LYS A 50 -17.61 -9.94 8.42
CA LYS A 50 -17.69 -10.80 9.60
C LYS A 50 -16.92 -10.18 10.78
N ALA A 51 -15.73 -9.63 10.55
CA ALA A 51 -14.94 -8.98 11.60
C ALA A 51 -15.71 -7.79 12.21
N PHE A 52 -16.27 -6.90 11.39
CA PHE A 52 -17.09 -5.78 11.89
C PHE A 52 -18.33 -6.24 12.69
N ARG A 53 -19.00 -7.32 12.27
CA ARG A 53 -20.10 -7.89 13.06
C ARG A 53 -19.65 -8.52 14.38
N THR A 54 -18.46 -9.16 14.39
CA THR A 54 -17.91 -9.83 15.59
C THR A 54 -17.41 -8.82 16.62
N TYR A 55 -16.73 -7.78 16.15
CA TYR A 55 -16.12 -6.73 16.97
C TYR A 55 -16.86 -5.42 16.76
N ARG A 56 -18.15 -5.43 17.03
CA ARG A 56 -19.04 -4.30 16.78
C ARG A 56 -18.59 -3.05 17.55
N HIS A 57 -18.40 -1.95 16.82
CA HIS A 57 -17.91 -0.65 17.35
C HIS A 57 -16.49 -0.66 17.94
N ASP A 58 -15.71 -1.73 17.70
CA ASP A 58 -14.33 -1.86 18.23
C ASP A 58 -13.26 -1.80 17.13
N ILE A 59 -13.66 -1.82 15.86
CA ILE A 59 -12.74 -1.70 14.72
C ILE A 59 -12.69 -0.25 14.27
N ALA A 60 -11.57 0.42 14.55
CA ALA A 60 -11.37 1.82 14.18
C ALA A 60 -10.97 2.03 12.71
N ALA A 61 -10.33 1.03 12.06
CA ALA A 61 -9.81 1.22 10.72
C ALA A 61 -9.60 -0.08 9.94
N ILE A 62 -9.63 0.05 8.62
CA ILE A 62 -9.09 -0.94 7.66
C ILE A 62 -7.72 -0.45 7.22
N LEU A 63 -6.67 -1.24 7.45
CA LEU A 63 -5.30 -0.92 7.07
C LEU A 63 -4.82 -1.84 5.95
N ILE A 64 -4.29 -1.26 4.86
CA ILE A 64 -3.76 -2.00 3.72
C ILE A 64 -2.61 -1.24 3.04
N GLU A 65 -1.61 -1.96 2.50
CA GLU A 65 -0.70 -1.43 1.50
C GLU A 65 -1.42 -1.42 0.14
N PRO A 66 -1.50 -0.30 -0.61
CA PRO A 66 -2.19 -0.26 -1.91
C PRO A 66 -1.54 -1.18 -2.97
N ILE A 67 -0.25 -1.44 -2.83
CA ILE A 67 0.48 -2.53 -3.47
C ILE A 67 1.33 -3.16 -2.36
N GLN A 68 1.10 -4.44 -2.07
CA GLN A 68 1.80 -5.12 -0.99
C GLN A 68 3.20 -5.54 -1.46
N SER A 69 4.19 -4.74 -1.13
CA SER A 69 5.56 -4.87 -1.61
C SER A 69 6.30 -6.05 -0.99
N GLU A 70 6.50 -6.03 0.32
CA GLU A 70 7.22 -7.08 1.06
C GLU A 70 6.53 -8.46 0.97
N GLY A 71 5.22 -8.46 0.75
CA GLY A 71 4.42 -9.68 0.55
C GLY A 71 4.59 -10.32 -0.82
N GLY A 72 5.42 -9.75 -1.73
CA GLY A 72 5.69 -10.26 -3.07
C GLY A 72 5.14 -9.38 -4.19
N ASP A 73 5.14 -8.06 -4.01
CA ASP A 73 4.63 -7.07 -4.96
C ASP A 73 3.22 -7.43 -5.47
N ASN A 74 2.34 -7.69 -4.52
CA ASN A 74 0.97 -8.08 -4.80
C ASN A 74 0.14 -6.85 -5.14
N HIS A 75 -0.40 -6.83 -6.34
CA HIS A 75 -1.32 -5.82 -6.81
C HIS A 75 -2.76 -6.22 -6.51
N PHE A 76 -3.61 -5.22 -6.31
CA PHE A 76 -5.05 -5.35 -6.13
C PHE A 76 -5.78 -4.66 -7.27
N ARG A 77 -6.98 -5.13 -7.56
CA ARG A 77 -7.84 -4.43 -8.51
C ARG A 77 -8.36 -3.14 -7.88
N PRO A 78 -8.45 -2.03 -8.62
CA PRO A 78 -9.02 -0.78 -8.11
C PRO A 78 -10.44 -0.95 -7.55
N GLU A 79 -11.22 -1.90 -8.10
CA GLU A 79 -12.57 -2.21 -7.62
C GLU A 79 -12.57 -2.72 -6.18
N PHE A 80 -11.59 -3.56 -5.82
CA PHE A 80 -11.45 -4.04 -4.45
C PHE A 80 -11.08 -2.92 -3.48
N LEU A 81 -10.15 -2.05 -3.85
CA LEU A 81 -9.77 -0.91 -3.01
C LEU A 81 -10.95 0.06 -2.83
N ARG A 82 -11.75 0.30 -3.89
CA ARG A 82 -13.00 1.07 -3.78
C ARG A 82 -14.06 0.37 -2.93
N LEU A 83 -14.09 -0.98 -2.92
CA LEU A 83 -14.95 -1.74 -2.00
C LEU A 83 -14.53 -1.50 -0.54
N LEU A 84 -13.22 -1.53 -0.24
CA LEU A 84 -12.74 -1.22 1.12
C LEU A 84 -13.16 0.19 1.58
N ARG A 85 -13.10 1.19 0.67
CA ARG A 85 -13.58 2.53 0.96
C ARG A 85 -15.07 2.53 1.35
N ARG A 86 -15.91 1.86 0.55
CA ARG A 86 -17.36 1.76 0.86
C ARG A 86 -17.62 1.06 2.19
N ILE A 87 -16.93 -0.06 2.47
CA ILE A 87 -17.09 -0.76 3.75
C ILE A 87 -16.68 0.15 4.92
N ALA A 88 -15.55 0.85 4.79
CA ALA A 88 -15.10 1.78 5.83
C ALA A 88 -16.12 2.90 6.07
N ASP A 89 -16.78 3.40 5.02
CA ASP A 89 -17.84 4.41 5.14
C ASP A 89 -19.10 3.83 5.80
N GLU A 90 -19.52 2.63 5.40
CA GLU A 90 -20.70 1.93 5.93
C GLU A 90 -20.55 1.60 7.44
N GLU A 91 -19.33 1.27 7.87
CA GLU A 91 -19.03 0.83 9.24
C GLU A 91 -18.44 1.94 10.13
N GLU A 92 -18.45 3.19 9.64
CA GLU A 92 -17.89 4.36 10.35
C GLU A 92 -16.43 4.20 10.77
N ALA A 93 -15.66 3.41 10.00
CA ALA A 93 -14.24 3.15 10.22
C ALA A 93 -13.37 3.97 9.26
N LEU A 94 -12.10 4.14 9.59
CA LEU A 94 -11.13 4.80 8.71
C LEU A 94 -10.55 3.81 7.69
N LEU A 95 -10.23 4.29 6.49
CA LEU A 95 -9.40 3.57 5.55
C LEU A 95 -7.99 4.14 5.57
N ILE A 96 -7.01 3.32 5.93
CA ILE A 96 -5.60 3.70 6.05
C ILE A 96 -4.79 3.00 4.97
N PHE A 97 -4.07 3.76 4.16
CA PHE A 97 -3.08 3.21 3.22
C PHE A 97 -1.68 3.33 3.78
N ASP A 98 -0.99 2.18 3.88
CA ASP A 98 0.44 2.14 4.14
C ASP A 98 1.20 2.37 2.81
N GLU A 99 1.60 3.61 2.59
CA GLU A 99 2.37 4.02 1.41
C GLU A 99 3.88 4.21 1.72
N VAL A 100 4.35 3.61 2.80
CA VAL A 100 5.77 3.66 3.15
C VAL A 100 6.65 3.12 2.02
N GLN A 101 6.18 2.11 1.29
CA GLN A 101 6.90 1.57 0.13
C GLN A 101 6.44 2.19 -1.19
N THR A 102 5.16 2.40 -1.40
CA THR A 102 4.59 2.81 -2.69
C THR A 102 4.65 4.31 -2.94
N GLY A 103 4.62 5.12 -1.89
CA GLY A 103 4.60 6.58 -1.98
C GLY A 103 5.91 7.21 -2.44
N VAL A 104 5.91 8.52 -2.48
CA VAL A 104 7.05 9.36 -2.84
C VAL A 104 7.57 9.07 -4.26
N GLY A 105 6.65 9.08 -5.23
CA GLY A 105 6.97 9.08 -6.65
C GLY A 105 7.25 7.74 -7.30
N LEU A 106 7.48 6.65 -6.54
CA LEU A 106 7.92 5.36 -7.08
C LEU A 106 7.01 4.80 -8.17
N THR A 107 5.70 4.97 -8.01
CA THR A 107 4.70 4.43 -8.93
C THR A 107 4.42 5.34 -10.15
N GLY A 108 5.15 6.45 -10.30
CA GLY A 108 4.91 7.42 -11.36
C GLY A 108 3.83 8.46 -11.02
N LYS A 109 3.31 8.42 -9.80
CA LYS A 109 2.54 9.48 -9.14
C LYS A 109 3.11 9.67 -7.74
N MET A 110 2.89 10.84 -7.12
CA MET A 110 3.43 11.12 -5.78
C MET A 110 2.99 10.05 -4.77
N TRP A 111 1.72 9.62 -4.84
CA TRP A 111 1.13 8.58 -4.00
C TRP A 111 0.42 7.53 -4.85
N ALA A 112 0.52 6.26 -4.47
CA ALA A 112 -0.09 5.16 -5.22
C ALA A 112 -1.63 5.24 -5.24
N PHE A 113 -2.27 5.76 -4.18
CA PHE A 113 -3.72 5.93 -4.15
C PHE A 113 -4.25 6.77 -5.33
N GLN A 114 -3.43 7.69 -5.86
CA GLN A 114 -3.80 8.53 -7.00
C GLN A 114 -4.09 7.74 -8.29
N HIS A 115 -3.63 6.47 -8.36
CA HIS A 115 -3.98 5.56 -9.45
C HIS A 115 -5.33 4.85 -9.24
N MET A 116 -5.85 4.85 -8.02
CA MET A 116 -6.99 4.00 -7.62
C MET A 116 -8.35 4.70 -7.80
N GLY A 117 -8.34 6.02 -8.07
CA GLY A 117 -9.57 6.82 -8.24
C GLY A 117 -10.38 6.96 -6.95
N MET A 118 -9.72 6.94 -5.79
CA MET A 118 -10.32 7.15 -4.47
C MET A 118 -9.25 7.67 -3.51
N THR A 119 -9.67 8.30 -2.41
CA THR A 119 -8.77 8.85 -1.39
C THR A 119 -8.96 8.08 -0.07
N PRO A 120 -7.88 7.58 0.56
CA PRO A 120 -7.94 7.04 1.92
C PRO A 120 -8.09 8.18 2.94
N ASP A 121 -8.47 7.84 4.17
CA ASP A 121 -8.58 8.82 5.26
C ASP A 121 -7.21 9.15 5.85
N LEU A 122 -6.32 8.17 5.90
CA LEU A 122 -4.95 8.33 6.37
C LEU A 122 -3.96 7.66 5.41
N ILE A 123 -2.77 8.25 5.29
CA ILE A 123 -1.63 7.69 4.56
C ILE A 123 -0.43 7.67 5.48
N ALA A 124 0.12 6.49 5.74
CA ALA A 124 1.42 6.36 6.38
C ALA A 124 2.53 6.46 5.32
N PHE A 125 3.56 7.23 5.58
CA PHE A 125 4.70 7.40 4.68
C PHE A 125 6.04 7.32 5.42
N GLY A 126 7.10 7.09 4.66
CA GLY A 126 8.45 6.99 5.20
C GLY A 126 9.48 6.67 4.12
N LYS A 127 10.52 5.91 4.47
CA LYS A 127 11.61 5.47 3.58
C LYS A 127 12.18 6.60 2.71
N LYS A 128 11.69 6.72 1.46
CA LYS A 128 12.20 7.71 0.47
C LYS A 128 12.05 9.16 0.91
N MET A 129 11.07 9.48 1.74
CA MET A 129 10.91 10.81 2.32
C MET A 129 12.00 11.13 3.35
N GLN A 130 12.73 10.11 3.85
CA GLN A 130 13.74 10.21 4.92
C GLN A 130 13.19 10.70 6.27
N VAL A 131 11.92 10.93 6.35
CA VAL A 131 11.14 11.16 7.56
C VAL A 131 9.88 10.30 7.50
N CYS A 132 9.47 9.76 8.62
CA CYS A 132 8.23 9.00 8.72
C CYS A 132 7.11 9.90 9.25
N GLY A 133 5.91 9.68 8.77
CA GLY A 133 4.75 10.45 9.19
C GLY A 133 3.45 9.87 8.69
N VAL A 134 2.39 10.61 8.98
CA VAL A 134 1.03 10.31 8.56
C VAL A 134 0.41 11.58 7.99
N PHE A 135 -0.26 11.46 6.84
CA PHE A 135 -1.18 12.47 6.35
C PHE A 135 -2.61 12.08 6.68
N ALA A 136 -3.43 13.06 7.03
CA ALA A 136 -4.85 12.90 7.26
C ALA A 136 -5.65 13.66 6.19
N ALA A 137 -6.71 13.05 5.69
CA ALA A 137 -7.73 13.70 4.87
C ALA A 137 -8.78 14.39 5.77
N SER A 138 -9.63 15.20 5.17
CA SER A 138 -10.60 16.04 5.88
C SER A 138 -11.62 15.29 6.75
N ARG A 139 -11.84 14.00 6.51
CA ARG A 139 -12.73 13.18 7.36
C ARG A 139 -12.32 13.16 8.82
N ILE A 140 -11.03 13.30 9.12
CA ILE A 140 -10.54 13.37 10.51
C ILE A 140 -11.11 14.60 11.23
N ASP A 141 -11.39 15.69 10.51
CA ASP A 141 -11.93 16.92 11.06
C ASP A 141 -13.38 16.79 11.53
N GLU A 142 -14.09 15.70 11.17
CA GLU A 142 -15.40 15.36 11.70
C GLU A 142 -15.34 15.09 13.23
N VAL A 143 -14.15 14.70 13.72
CA VAL A 143 -13.87 14.53 15.15
C VAL A 143 -13.19 15.80 15.66
N LYS A 144 -13.91 16.64 16.38
CA LYS A 144 -13.44 17.96 16.82
C LYS A 144 -12.15 17.92 17.64
N ASP A 145 -12.03 16.93 18.53
CA ASP A 145 -10.89 16.77 19.45
C ASP A 145 -9.96 15.62 18.95
N ASN A 146 -9.74 15.55 17.63
CA ASN A 146 -8.90 14.50 17.04
C ASN A 146 -7.41 14.66 17.39
N VAL A 147 -6.62 13.61 17.17
CA VAL A 147 -5.21 13.54 17.56
C VAL A 147 -4.29 14.56 16.86
N PHE A 148 -4.73 15.18 15.77
CA PHE A 148 -3.95 16.21 15.07
C PHE A 148 -4.23 17.61 15.62
N VAL A 149 -5.33 17.80 16.33
CA VAL A 149 -5.73 19.08 16.94
C VAL A 149 -5.29 19.12 18.40
N GLU A 150 -5.52 18.04 19.15
CA GLU A 150 -5.19 17.97 20.58
C GLU A 150 -3.69 17.81 20.80
N PRO A 151 -3.04 18.72 21.56
CA PRO A 151 -1.61 18.65 21.83
C PRO A 151 -1.20 17.36 22.52
N SER A 152 0.01 16.88 22.21
CA SER A 152 0.68 15.75 22.89
C SER A 152 0.01 14.38 22.72
N ARG A 153 -0.99 14.24 21.85
CA ARG A 153 -1.62 12.93 21.58
C ARG A 153 -0.82 12.06 20.60
N ILE A 154 -0.12 12.68 19.67
CA ILE A 154 0.82 12.01 18.76
C ILE A 154 2.18 12.71 18.86
N GLY A 155 3.22 11.91 18.89
CA GLY A 155 4.59 12.42 18.97
C GLY A 155 5.59 11.33 19.28
N SER A 156 6.85 11.68 19.12
CA SER A 156 7.99 10.89 19.58
C SER A 156 9.14 11.84 19.91
N THR A 157 10.14 11.35 20.66
CA THR A 157 11.31 12.16 21.03
C THR A 157 11.99 12.81 19.82
N TRP A 158 12.02 12.13 18.68
CA TRP A 158 12.62 12.62 17.45
C TRP A 158 11.60 13.09 16.41
N GLY A 159 10.30 13.05 16.74
CA GLY A 159 9.24 13.52 15.84
C GLY A 159 9.38 15.03 15.57
N GLY A 160 9.29 15.42 14.31
CA GLY A 160 9.45 16.82 13.92
C GLY A 160 10.89 17.37 14.06
N ASN A 161 11.90 16.50 14.10
CA ASN A 161 13.30 16.91 14.12
C ASN A 161 13.60 17.89 12.96
N LEU A 162 14.14 19.07 13.27
CA LEU A 162 14.32 20.13 12.29
C LEU A 162 15.27 19.74 11.16
N THR A 163 16.33 18.99 11.43
CA THR A 163 17.27 18.50 10.41
C THR A 163 16.56 17.58 9.42
N ASP A 164 15.71 16.68 9.92
CA ASP A 164 14.93 15.76 9.09
C ASP A 164 13.89 16.52 8.26
N MET A 165 13.26 17.55 8.81
CA MET A 165 12.31 18.40 8.10
C MET A 165 13.00 19.17 6.95
N VAL A 166 14.16 19.78 7.20
CA VAL A 166 14.95 20.48 6.17
C VAL A 166 15.38 19.51 5.08
N ARG A 167 15.85 18.32 5.45
CA ARG A 167 16.23 17.28 4.49
C ARG A 167 15.06 16.81 3.64
N ALA A 168 13.92 16.48 4.27
CA ALA A 168 12.72 16.05 3.54
C ALA A 168 12.21 17.14 2.59
N ARG A 169 12.20 18.40 3.04
CA ARG A 169 11.87 19.54 2.17
C ARG A 169 12.79 19.58 0.94
N ARG A 170 14.11 19.47 1.14
CA ARG A 170 15.06 19.51 0.03
C ARG A 170 14.87 18.36 -0.96
N TYR A 171 14.54 17.16 -0.47
CA TYR A 171 14.21 16.05 -1.36
C TYR A 171 12.96 16.34 -2.21
N LEU A 172 11.92 16.93 -1.63
CA LEU A 172 10.72 17.31 -2.39
C LEU A 172 11.01 18.38 -3.45
N GLU A 173 11.87 19.35 -3.11
CA GLU A 173 12.32 20.37 -4.05
C GLU A 173 13.08 19.73 -5.23
N ILE A 174 14.05 18.85 -4.98
CA ILE A 174 14.80 18.12 -6.01
C ILE A 174 13.86 17.27 -6.88
N MET A 175 12.92 16.55 -6.26
CA MET A 175 11.95 15.75 -7.00
C MET A 175 11.11 16.57 -7.97
N ALA A 176 10.75 17.79 -7.58
CA ALA A 176 10.01 18.71 -8.43
C ALA A 176 10.91 19.34 -9.49
N GLU A 177 12.12 19.83 -9.13
CA GLU A 177 13.10 20.45 -10.01
C GLU A 177 13.54 19.51 -11.16
N GLU A 178 13.72 18.22 -10.85
CA GLU A 178 14.22 17.21 -11.79
C GLU A 178 13.12 16.35 -12.40
N ASP A 179 11.85 16.63 -12.15
CA ASP A 179 10.69 15.82 -12.59
C ASP A 179 10.87 14.32 -12.30
N LEU A 180 11.33 13.95 -11.11
CA LEU A 180 11.62 12.55 -10.78
C LEU A 180 10.37 11.67 -10.80
N VAL A 181 9.20 12.19 -10.46
CA VAL A 181 7.93 11.49 -10.52
C VAL A 181 7.55 11.17 -11.98
N GLY A 182 7.63 12.15 -12.85
CA GLY A 182 7.42 11.95 -14.29
C GLY A 182 8.45 11.00 -14.90
N ASN A 183 9.71 11.11 -14.47
CA ASN A 183 10.75 10.17 -14.90
C ASN A 183 10.43 8.72 -14.45
N ALA A 184 9.98 8.51 -13.21
CA ALA A 184 9.56 7.20 -12.73
C ALA A 184 8.40 6.61 -13.57
N ALA A 185 7.46 7.44 -14.01
CA ALA A 185 6.38 7.02 -14.92
C ALA A 185 6.93 6.57 -16.28
N ARG A 186 7.80 7.38 -16.91
CA ARG A 186 8.37 7.11 -18.25
C ARG A 186 9.28 5.88 -18.24
N VAL A 187 10.25 5.87 -17.34
CA VAL A 187 11.24 4.78 -17.24
C VAL A 187 10.56 3.49 -16.77
N GLY A 188 9.60 3.59 -15.84
CA GLY A 188 8.81 2.45 -15.37
C GLY A 188 8.00 1.80 -16.48
N LYS A 189 7.37 2.60 -17.36
CA LYS A 189 6.68 2.08 -18.56
C LYS A 189 7.66 1.30 -19.44
N HIS A 190 8.81 1.89 -19.76
CA HIS A 190 9.84 1.23 -20.56
C HIS A 190 10.34 -0.07 -19.89
N LEU A 191 10.61 -0.04 -18.59
CA LEU A 191 11.03 -1.22 -17.83
C LEU A 191 9.98 -2.33 -17.92
N LEU A 192 8.72 -2.01 -17.71
CA LEU A 192 7.63 -2.99 -17.75
C LEU A 192 7.49 -3.62 -19.15
N GLU A 193 7.58 -2.82 -20.22
CA GLU A 193 7.58 -3.30 -21.61
C GLU A 193 8.75 -4.26 -21.87
N ARG A 194 9.97 -3.94 -21.37
CA ARG A 194 11.14 -4.82 -21.50
C ARG A 194 10.98 -6.12 -20.73
N LEU A 195 10.39 -6.07 -19.54
CA LEU A 195 10.10 -7.27 -18.75
C LEU A 195 9.07 -8.17 -19.43
N HIS A 196 8.04 -7.63 -20.08
CA HIS A 196 7.10 -8.40 -20.88
C HIS A 196 7.80 -9.06 -22.07
N THR A 197 8.62 -8.33 -22.83
CA THR A 197 9.43 -8.90 -23.93
C THR A 197 10.33 -10.03 -23.44
N LEU A 198 10.91 -9.87 -22.25
CA LEU A 198 11.76 -10.91 -21.64
C LEU A 198 10.94 -12.15 -21.28
N ALA A 199 9.74 -11.97 -20.71
CA ALA A 199 8.83 -13.07 -20.40
C ALA A 199 8.35 -13.82 -21.64
N GLU A 200 8.08 -13.12 -22.74
CA GLU A 200 7.75 -13.74 -24.04
C GLU A 200 8.94 -14.58 -24.57
N LYS A 201 10.16 -14.10 -24.40
CA LYS A 201 11.37 -14.82 -24.81
C LYS A 201 11.67 -16.05 -23.94
N PHE A 202 11.33 -15.99 -22.65
CA PHE A 202 11.62 -17.03 -21.67
C PHE A 202 10.36 -17.48 -20.88
N PRO A 203 9.30 -17.95 -21.57
CA PRO A 203 8.00 -18.22 -20.94
C PRO A 203 8.00 -19.36 -19.92
N ARG A 204 9.05 -20.20 -19.92
CA ARG A 204 9.22 -21.26 -18.92
C ARG A 204 9.91 -20.79 -17.64
N LEU A 205 10.57 -19.62 -17.68
CA LEU A 205 11.36 -19.08 -16.58
C LEU A 205 10.72 -17.84 -15.95
N ILE A 206 9.95 -17.08 -16.72
CA ILE A 206 9.40 -15.80 -16.29
C ILE A 206 7.90 -15.79 -16.49
N SER A 207 7.18 -15.43 -15.45
CA SER A 207 5.72 -15.30 -15.49
C SER A 207 5.25 -14.09 -14.65
N ASN A 208 3.98 -13.76 -14.79
CA ASN A 208 3.28 -12.78 -13.95
C ASN A 208 4.00 -11.43 -13.85
N VAL A 209 4.56 -10.96 -14.98
CA VAL A 209 5.15 -9.62 -15.06
C VAL A 209 4.09 -8.58 -14.70
N ARG A 210 4.41 -7.70 -13.77
CA ARG A 210 3.50 -6.68 -13.26
C ARG A 210 4.28 -5.46 -12.79
N GLY A 211 3.61 -4.32 -12.71
CA GLY A 211 4.26 -3.12 -12.20
C GLY A 211 3.45 -1.86 -12.37
N LEU A 212 3.89 -0.83 -11.67
CA LEU A 212 3.36 0.52 -11.73
C LEU A 212 4.52 1.50 -11.48
N GLY A 213 4.84 2.33 -12.47
CA GLY A 213 6.07 3.12 -12.45
C GLY A 213 7.31 2.23 -12.35
N LEU A 214 8.22 2.54 -11.45
CA LEU A 214 9.43 1.75 -11.21
C LEU A 214 9.23 0.57 -10.26
N MET A 215 8.03 0.42 -9.68
CA MET A 215 7.68 -0.72 -8.86
C MET A 215 7.21 -1.87 -9.75
N CYS A 216 8.16 -2.69 -10.19
CA CYS A 216 7.94 -3.80 -11.12
C CYS A 216 8.39 -5.12 -10.48
N ALA A 217 7.68 -6.19 -10.82
CA ALA A 217 7.97 -7.54 -10.37
C ALA A 217 7.66 -8.58 -11.45
N LEU A 218 8.25 -9.75 -11.30
CA LEU A 218 7.97 -10.96 -12.05
C LEU A 218 8.09 -12.19 -11.15
N ASP A 219 7.53 -13.30 -11.56
CA ASP A 219 7.64 -14.55 -10.82
C ASP A 219 8.58 -15.52 -11.56
N LEU A 220 9.38 -16.23 -10.78
CA LEU A 220 10.26 -17.31 -11.21
C LEU A 220 9.70 -18.66 -10.73
N PRO A 221 10.00 -19.80 -11.45
CA PRO A 221 9.32 -21.07 -11.20
C PRO A 221 9.72 -21.77 -9.89
N SER A 222 10.87 -21.43 -9.30
CA SER A 222 11.32 -22.04 -8.03
C SER A 222 12.07 -21.04 -7.15
N PRO A 223 12.20 -21.31 -5.84
CA PRO A 223 13.02 -20.51 -4.93
C PRO A 223 14.50 -20.47 -5.35
N GLU A 224 15.04 -21.54 -5.94
CA GLU A 224 16.43 -21.64 -6.40
C GLU A 224 16.71 -20.75 -7.63
N SER A 225 15.67 -20.32 -8.34
CA SER A 225 15.78 -19.45 -9.51
C SER A 225 15.66 -17.95 -9.22
N ARG A 226 15.70 -17.58 -7.94
CA ARG A 226 15.63 -16.18 -7.47
C ARG A 226 17.02 -15.54 -7.34
#